data_36062d09d35c4ad93ccb24169e60db38
#
_entry.id   36062d09d35c4ad93ccb24169e60db38
#
_cell.length_a   1.000
_cell.length_b   1.000
_cell.length_c   1.000
_cell.angle_alpha   90.00
_cell.angle_beta   90.00
_cell.angle_gamma   90.00
#
_symmetry.space_group_name_H-M   'P 1'
#
loop_
_entity.id
_entity.type
_entity.pdbx_description
1 polymer ?
#
loop_
_entity_poly.entity_id
_entity_poly.type
_entity_poly.pdbx_seq_one_letter_code
_entity_poly.pdbx_strand_id
1 'polypeptide(L)'
;MPTWHRTKEIWIHRHSKYGHLIDRYWWATLDLLRLRKLKLKLGKRPLVAIILSEQMGDIIACEPVAREVRRRHPDGHIIWFVRRPYVELVAHHPDLDGYLIELCPGHREQLIHSGVFDHIYNLHLSHRKCKYCPDDPVNPNAERIGMHFDNYYDRGDLLYSFSQVAGLPPMTDDPKMYIPESVRQRVDTLPVPMAPDGSGPIVIHCQSSYAPRDWPAGNWHQLVQWLLDTHPYPVVEVGINPVVTIEHPRFRSFCGQLSLLETAEVIRRAHLFIGIDSGPAHMANAVGTDGVILLGRLFDFVNYLPYSGRYKRGEGVSILNNFDHPCAELPYSWVQRAVQQRLGQPKLV
;
A
#
# COMPACT_ATOMS: atom_id res chain seq x y z
N MET A 1 41.47 5.99 -1.34
CA MET A 1 40.55 7.17 -1.41
C MET A 1 41.13 8.25 -0.51
N PRO A 2 41.16 9.52 -0.93
CA PRO A 2 41.71 10.59 -0.11
C PRO A 2 40.89 10.73 1.20
N THR A 3 41.60 10.90 2.30
CA THR A 3 41.05 11.10 3.68
C THR A 3 39.95 12.17 3.77
N TRP A 4 39.97 13.17 2.90
CA TRP A 4 39.00 14.24 2.79
C TRP A 4 37.57 13.75 2.44
N HIS A 5 37.40 12.82 1.50
CA HIS A 5 36.07 12.29 1.16
C HIS A 5 35.45 11.55 2.35
N ARG A 6 36.22 10.73 3.04
CA ARG A 6 35.78 10.00 4.24
C ARG A 6 35.39 10.96 5.38
N THR A 7 36.13 12.05 5.57
CA THR A 7 35.83 13.06 6.60
C THR A 7 34.54 13.81 6.28
N LYS A 8 34.32 14.17 5.00
CA LYS A 8 33.10 14.82 4.55
C LYS A 8 31.86 13.93 4.71
N GLU A 9 31.96 12.64 4.37
CA GLU A 9 30.87 11.67 4.56
C GLU A 9 30.53 11.48 6.04
N ILE A 10 31.52 11.40 6.92
CA ILE A 10 31.33 11.29 8.37
C ILE A 10 30.65 12.56 8.90
N TRP A 11 31.03 13.74 8.43
CA TRP A 11 30.44 15.00 8.86
C TRP A 11 28.98 15.14 8.41
N ILE A 12 28.69 14.82 7.14
CA ILE A 12 27.31 14.81 6.59
C ILE A 12 26.44 13.82 7.38
N HIS A 13 26.96 12.62 7.64
CA HIS A 13 26.22 11.61 8.41
C HIS A 13 25.92 12.09 9.84
N ARG A 14 26.90 12.65 10.53
CA ARG A 14 26.70 13.19 11.89
C ARG A 14 25.70 14.33 11.91
N HIS A 15 25.83 15.29 10.99
CA HIS A 15 24.87 16.40 10.90
C HIS A 15 23.44 15.92 10.63
N SER A 16 23.26 14.99 9.70
CA SER A 16 21.96 14.36 9.41
C SER A 16 21.42 13.61 10.62
N LYS A 17 22.27 12.88 11.35
CA LYS A 17 21.87 12.14 12.55
C LYS A 17 21.39 13.08 13.66
N TYR A 18 22.15 14.11 13.98
CA TYR A 18 21.77 15.04 15.05
C TYR A 18 20.53 15.88 14.68
N GLY A 19 20.45 16.34 13.42
CA GLY A 19 19.25 17.02 12.92
C GLY A 19 18.01 16.14 13.06
N HIS A 20 18.09 14.89 12.60
CA HIS A 20 16.99 13.94 12.73
C HIS A 20 16.57 13.67 14.19
N LEU A 21 17.54 13.55 15.12
CA LEU A 21 17.24 13.35 16.53
C LEU A 21 16.56 14.57 17.16
N ILE A 22 17.01 15.79 16.82
CA ILE A 22 16.38 17.05 17.28
C ILE A 22 14.93 17.09 16.76
N ASP A 23 14.72 16.88 15.46
CA ASP A 23 13.39 16.87 14.86
C ASP A 23 12.48 15.81 15.52
N ARG A 24 12.99 14.60 15.73
CA ARG A 24 12.26 13.53 16.41
C ARG A 24 11.76 13.96 17.79
N TYR A 25 12.66 14.47 18.66
CA TYR A 25 12.29 14.86 20.02
C TYR A 25 11.34 16.07 20.02
N TRP A 26 11.56 17.03 19.12
CA TRP A 26 10.72 18.20 18.97
C TRP A 26 9.29 17.80 18.56
N TRP A 27 9.15 17.06 17.47
CA TRP A 27 7.85 16.61 16.97
C TRP A 27 7.14 15.67 17.94
N ALA A 28 7.85 14.74 18.56
CA ALA A 28 7.24 13.84 19.56
C ALA A 28 6.73 14.63 20.77
N THR A 29 7.45 15.67 21.22
CA THR A 29 7.01 16.53 22.32
C THR A 29 5.75 17.31 21.95
N LEU A 30 5.73 17.91 20.76
CA LEU A 30 4.54 18.63 20.27
C LEU A 30 3.33 17.73 20.11
N ASP A 31 3.50 16.56 19.54
CA ASP A 31 2.42 15.61 19.36
C ASP A 31 1.93 15.05 20.70
N LEU A 32 2.83 14.80 21.66
CA LEU A 32 2.45 14.40 23.01
C LEU A 32 1.62 15.48 23.73
N LEU A 33 2.01 16.76 23.61
CA LEU A 33 1.24 17.88 24.16
C LEU A 33 -0.16 17.97 23.53
N ARG A 34 -0.26 17.80 22.22
CA ARG A 34 -1.54 17.76 21.48
C ARG A 34 -2.42 16.61 21.94
N LEU A 35 -1.84 15.40 22.05
CA LEU A 35 -2.55 14.20 22.48
C LEU A 35 -3.02 14.30 23.94
N ARG A 36 -2.19 14.84 24.85
CA ARG A 36 -2.60 15.10 26.25
C ARG A 36 -3.75 16.09 26.34
N LYS A 37 -3.66 17.19 25.57
CA LYS A 37 -4.77 18.17 25.48
C LYS A 37 -6.04 17.55 24.91
N LEU A 38 -5.91 16.68 23.90
CA LEU A 38 -7.04 15.93 23.35
C LEU A 38 -7.62 14.99 24.40
N LYS A 39 -6.78 14.21 25.10
CA LYS A 39 -7.23 13.29 26.15
C LYS A 39 -8.00 14.00 27.28
N LEU A 40 -7.55 15.18 27.69
CA LEU A 40 -8.30 16.03 28.65
C LEU A 40 -9.68 16.42 28.13
N LYS A 41 -9.82 16.72 26.83
CA LYS A 41 -11.11 17.05 26.23
C LYS A 41 -12.03 15.82 26.06
N LEU A 42 -11.47 14.65 25.86
CA LEU A 42 -12.21 13.39 25.74
C LEU A 42 -12.83 12.92 27.08
N GLY A 43 -12.26 13.34 28.20
CA GLY A 43 -12.72 12.95 29.53
C GLY A 43 -12.59 11.43 29.75
N LYS A 44 -13.73 10.72 29.81
CA LYS A 44 -13.76 9.27 30.00
C LYS A 44 -13.69 8.46 28.69
N ARG A 45 -13.80 9.09 27.54
CA ARG A 45 -13.70 8.41 26.26
C ARG A 45 -12.27 7.93 26.02
N PRO A 46 -12.04 6.67 25.66
CA PRO A 46 -10.71 6.15 25.45
C PRO A 46 -10.04 6.77 24.19
N LEU A 47 -8.76 7.07 24.30
CA LEU A 47 -7.91 7.44 23.17
C LEU A 47 -7.20 6.18 22.68
N VAL A 48 -7.47 5.81 21.43
CA VAL A 48 -7.05 4.55 20.82
C VAL A 48 -6.10 4.82 19.66
N ALA A 49 -4.98 4.09 19.60
CA ALA A 49 -4.03 4.16 18.49
C ALA A 49 -4.07 2.88 17.65
N ILE A 50 -4.13 3.04 16.32
CA ILE A 50 -3.80 1.99 15.34
C ILE A 50 -2.47 2.39 14.72
N ILE A 51 -1.52 1.46 14.68
CA ILE A 51 -0.15 1.77 14.27
C ILE A 51 0.25 0.88 13.11
N LEU A 52 0.18 1.43 11.89
CA LEU A 52 0.76 0.88 10.66
C LEU A 52 1.06 2.06 9.73
N SER A 53 2.31 2.50 9.73
CA SER A 53 2.69 3.76 9.10
C SER A 53 3.23 3.60 7.67
N GLU A 54 3.58 2.41 7.29
CA GLU A 54 4.13 2.01 5.99
C GLU A 54 3.98 0.48 5.81
N GLN A 55 4.01 -0.10 4.64
CA GLN A 55 4.00 0.38 3.26
C GLN A 55 2.57 0.69 2.81
N MET A 56 2.41 1.30 1.61
CA MET A 56 1.11 1.59 1.03
C MET A 56 0.20 0.36 0.95
N GLY A 57 0.71 -0.74 0.42
CA GLY A 57 -0.03 -2.00 0.28
C GLY A 57 -0.48 -2.56 1.63
N ASP A 58 0.41 -2.51 2.65
CA ASP A 58 0.13 -2.98 4.00
C ASP A 58 -1.02 -2.18 4.64
N ILE A 59 -0.99 -0.84 4.49
CA ILE A 59 -2.04 0.05 5.03
C ILE A 59 -3.40 -0.28 4.39
N ILE A 60 -3.45 -0.44 3.06
CA ILE A 60 -4.67 -0.78 2.35
C ILE A 60 -5.17 -2.18 2.74
N ALA A 61 -4.28 -3.18 2.78
CA ALA A 61 -4.64 -4.53 3.15
C ALA A 61 -5.19 -4.62 4.59
N CYS A 62 -4.65 -3.80 5.51
CA CYS A 62 -5.03 -3.79 6.92
C CYS A 62 -6.13 -2.76 7.26
N GLU A 63 -6.77 -2.11 6.27
CA GLU A 63 -7.91 -1.21 6.50
C GLU A 63 -9.00 -1.84 7.40
N PRO A 64 -9.36 -3.14 7.26
CA PRO A 64 -10.39 -3.75 8.10
C PRO A 64 -10.13 -3.66 9.61
N VAL A 65 -8.86 -3.49 10.02
CA VAL A 65 -8.50 -3.30 11.43
C VAL A 65 -9.17 -2.04 12.01
N ALA A 66 -9.30 -0.96 11.23
CA ALA A 66 -9.99 0.24 11.69
C ALA A 66 -11.46 -0.04 12.04
N ARG A 67 -12.16 -0.80 11.19
CA ARG A 67 -13.56 -1.20 11.43
C ARG A 67 -13.69 -2.09 12.68
N GLU A 68 -12.80 -3.05 12.86
CA GLU A 68 -12.79 -3.92 14.05
C GLU A 68 -12.46 -3.14 15.32
N VAL A 69 -11.51 -2.20 15.27
CA VAL A 69 -11.17 -1.35 16.42
C VAL A 69 -12.33 -0.42 16.76
N ARG A 70 -13.04 0.13 15.78
CA ARG A 70 -14.26 0.93 16.02
C ARG A 70 -15.36 0.08 16.68
N ARG A 71 -15.55 -1.15 16.22
CA ARG A 71 -16.51 -2.08 16.84
C ARG A 71 -16.19 -2.38 18.32
N ARG A 72 -14.90 -2.46 18.66
CA ARG A 72 -14.45 -2.68 20.06
C ARG A 72 -14.53 -1.43 20.92
N HIS A 73 -14.36 -0.27 20.32
CA HIS A 73 -14.34 1.03 20.98
C HIS A 73 -15.34 1.99 20.31
N PRO A 74 -16.67 1.75 20.41
CA PRO A 74 -17.68 2.54 19.72
C PRO A 74 -17.62 4.02 20.09
N ASP A 75 -17.31 4.34 21.34
CA ASP A 75 -17.19 5.71 21.84
C ASP A 75 -15.72 6.20 21.86
N GLY A 76 -14.77 5.37 21.44
CA GLY A 76 -13.34 5.71 21.44
C GLY A 76 -13.01 6.81 20.44
N HIS A 77 -11.94 7.56 20.72
CA HIS A 77 -11.32 8.44 19.74
C HIS A 77 -10.14 7.70 19.13
N ILE A 78 -10.29 7.29 17.85
CA ILE A 78 -9.36 6.39 17.17
C ILE A 78 -8.48 7.18 16.22
N ILE A 79 -7.17 7.06 16.41
CA ILE A 79 -6.14 7.72 15.60
C ILE A 79 -5.29 6.65 14.91
N TRP A 80 -5.08 6.80 13.58
CA TRP A 80 -4.17 5.95 12.82
C TRP A 80 -2.81 6.63 12.63
N PHE A 81 -1.72 5.95 12.99
CA PHE A 81 -0.35 6.40 12.71
C PHE A 81 0.04 6.07 11.28
N VAL A 82 0.43 7.09 10.52
CA VAL A 82 0.72 6.97 9.09
C VAL A 82 1.91 7.86 8.70
N ARG A 83 2.72 7.44 7.74
CA ARG A 83 3.73 8.33 7.13
C ARG A 83 3.07 9.33 6.19
N ARG A 84 3.66 10.53 6.09
CA ARG A 84 3.16 11.65 5.28
C ARG A 84 2.71 11.26 3.86
N PRO A 85 3.45 10.44 3.07
CA PRO A 85 3.01 10.07 1.72
C PRO A 85 1.71 9.26 1.66
N TYR A 86 1.29 8.64 2.76
CA TYR A 86 0.15 7.72 2.82
C TYR A 86 -1.05 8.27 3.59
N VAL A 87 -1.01 9.56 3.95
CA VAL A 87 -2.10 10.22 4.71
C VAL A 87 -3.46 10.06 4.03
N GLU A 88 -3.52 10.18 2.71
CA GLU A 88 -4.77 10.04 1.95
C GLU A 88 -5.46 8.70 2.17
N LEU A 89 -4.72 7.61 2.44
CA LEU A 89 -5.29 6.28 2.64
C LEU A 89 -6.16 6.17 3.91
N VAL A 90 -5.93 7.04 4.90
CA VAL A 90 -6.59 6.98 6.21
C VAL A 90 -7.42 8.23 6.52
N ALA A 91 -7.14 9.36 5.86
CA ALA A 91 -7.74 10.66 6.20
C ALA A 91 -9.25 10.73 6.03
N HIS A 92 -9.83 9.87 5.19
CA HIS A 92 -11.27 9.86 4.89
C HIS A 92 -11.97 8.60 5.38
N HIS A 93 -11.31 7.82 6.25
CA HIS A 93 -11.87 6.60 6.78
C HIS A 93 -12.97 6.91 7.81
N PRO A 94 -14.22 6.40 7.65
CA PRO A 94 -15.36 6.79 8.50
C PRO A 94 -15.22 6.32 9.96
N ASP A 95 -14.44 5.27 10.21
CA ASP A 95 -14.24 4.72 11.56
C ASP A 95 -13.02 5.30 12.28
N LEU A 96 -12.32 6.27 11.69
CA LEU A 96 -11.22 7.00 12.32
C LEU A 96 -11.65 8.42 12.68
N ASP A 97 -11.21 8.90 13.83
CA ASP A 97 -11.42 10.30 14.25
C ASP A 97 -10.25 11.19 13.84
N GLY A 98 -9.15 10.58 13.38
CA GLY A 98 -7.99 11.32 12.89
C GLY A 98 -6.80 10.42 12.58
N TYR A 99 -5.71 11.08 12.22
CA TYR A 99 -4.43 10.42 11.99
C TYR A 99 -3.29 11.19 12.65
N LEU A 100 -2.16 10.51 12.85
CA LEU A 100 -0.93 11.11 13.33
C LEU A 100 0.20 10.77 12.35
N ILE A 101 0.95 11.80 11.93
CA ILE A 101 2.07 11.61 11.00
C ILE A 101 3.29 11.09 11.77
N GLU A 102 3.64 9.84 11.52
CA GLU A 102 4.87 9.25 12.06
C GLU A 102 6.10 9.76 11.31
N LEU A 103 7.05 10.34 12.04
CA LEU A 103 8.33 10.76 11.48
C LEU A 103 9.26 9.56 11.25
N CYS A 104 9.37 8.68 12.24
CA CYS A 104 10.21 7.48 12.20
C CYS A 104 9.82 6.52 13.34
N PRO A 105 10.30 5.26 13.32
CA PRO A 105 10.05 4.30 14.41
C PRO A 105 10.36 4.85 15.81
N GLY A 106 11.47 5.57 16.01
CA GLY A 106 11.79 6.16 17.30
C GLY A 106 10.81 7.25 17.77
N HIS A 107 10.22 8.04 16.85
CA HIS A 107 9.13 8.96 17.15
C HIS A 107 7.89 8.21 17.65
N ARG A 108 7.51 7.14 16.95
CA ARG A 108 6.41 6.25 17.34
C ARG A 108 6.61 5.67 18.74
N GLU A 109 7.79 5.08 19.01
CA GLU A 109 8.10 4.45 20.32
C GLU A 109 7.98 5.46 21.46
N GLN A 110 8.44 6.69 21.28
CA GLN A 110 8.32 7.73 22.29
C GLN A 110 6.85 8.03 22.63
N LEU A 111 5.96 8.03 21.63
CA LEU A 111 4.51 8.24 21.85
C LEU A 111 3.84 7.02 22.48
N ILE A 112 4.18 5.80 22.03
CA ILE A 112 3.68 4.54 22.62
C ILE A 112 4.01 4.47 24.11
N HIS A 113 5.27 4.70 24.49
CA HIS A 113 5.73 4.61 25.88
C HIS A 113 5.31 5.78 26.75
N SER A 114 4.71 6.82 26.19
CA SER A 114 4.26 7.99 26.97
C SER A 114 3.04 7.74 27.88
N GLY A 115 2.34 6.61 27.66
CA GLY A 115 1.10 6.26 28.38
C GLY A 115 -0.09 7.16 28.03
N VAL A 116 -0.04 7.92 26.94
CA VAL A 116 -1.14 8.82 26.56
C VAL A 116 -2.34 8.05 25.97
N PHE A 117 -2.10 6.93 25.32
CA PHE A 117 -3.13 6.08 24.72
C PHE A 117 -3.67 5.07 25.76
N ASP A 118 -4.98 4.87 25.74
CA ASP A 118 -5.64 3.86 26.59
C ASP A 118 -5.54 2.46 25.95
N HIS A 119 -5.58 2.41 24.59
CA HIS A 119 -5.42 1.17 23.83
C HIS A 119 -4.52 1.42 22.62
N ILE A 120 -3.68 0.42 22.33
CA ILE A 120 -2.73 0.47 21.21
C ILE A 120 -2.84 -0.84 20.41
N TYR A 121 -3.13 -0.72 19.12
CA TYR A 121 -3.13 -1.81 18.16
C TYR A 121 -1.92 -1.60 17.23
N ASN A 122 -0.79 -2.19 17.60
CA ASN A 122 0.46 -2.06 16.84
C ASN A 122 0.60 -3.23 15.85
N LEU A 123 0.49 -2.93 14.56
CA LEU A 123 0.61 -3.91 13.48
C LEU A 123 2.07 -4.09 13.00
N HIS A 124 3.01 -3.26 13.45
CA HIS A 124 4.40 -3.42 13.06
C HIS A 124 5.05 -4.65 13.71
N LEU A 125 5.83 -5.37 12.94
CA LEU A 125 6.74 -6.39 13.46
C LEU A 125 7.86 -5.75 14.26
N SER A 126 8.49 -6.52 15.15
CA SER A 126 9.65 -6.10 15.93
C SER A 126 10.86 -5.77 15.04
N HIS A 127 11.82 -5.06 15.61
CA HIS A 127 13.15 -4.77 15.06
C HIS A 127 13.16 -3.91 13.77
N ARG A 128 12.08 -3.21 13.46
CA ARG A 128 12.07 -2.19 12.39
C ARG A 128 12.72 -0.90 12.88
N LYS A 129 14.04 -0.84 12.76
CA LYS A 129 14.87 0.26 13.29
C LYS A 129 14.84 1.51 12.40
N CYS A 130 14.93 2.66 13.04
CA CYS A 130 15.29 3.89 12.36
C CYS A 130 16.81 3.92 12.11
N LYS A 131 17.23 4.42 10.95
CA LYS A 131 18.65 4.55 10.60
C LYS A 131 19.47 5.37 11.61
N TYR A 132 18.84 6.33 12.28
CA TYR A 132 19.52 7.31 13.15
C TYR A 132 19.17 7.17 14.62
N CYS A 133 18.06 6.54 14.96
CA CYS A 133 17.62 6.37 16.35
C CYS A 133 18.29 5.15 17.00
N PRO A 134 18.58 5.22 18.30
CA PRO A 134 19.13 4.07 19.02
C PRO A 134 18.11 3.00 19.35
N ASP A 135 16.83 3.33 19.27
CA ASP A 135 15.73 2.47 19.70
C ASP A 135 15.62 1.24 18.79
N ASP A 136 15.36 0.11 19.42
CA ASP A 136 15.02 -1.15 18.77
C ASP A 136 13.56 -1.48 19.11
N PRO A 137 12.60 -1.12 18.25
CA PRO A 137 11.19 -1.33 18.53
C PRO A 137 10.85 -2.81 18.70
N VAL A 138 10.18 -3.15 19.79
CA VAL A 138 9.68 -4.50 20.07
C VAL A 138 8.17 -4.48 20.15
N ASN A 139 7.51 -5.35 19.39
CA ASN A 139 6.08 -5.58 19.54
C ASN A 139 5.83 -6.87 20.35
N PRO A 140 5.36 -6.76 21.61
CA PRO A 140 5.17 -7.92 22.48
C PRO A 140 4.24 -8.99 21.90
N ASN A 141 3.24 -8.60 21.10
CA ASN A 141 2.34 -9.56 20.46
C ASN A 141 3.05 -10.34 19.34
N ALA A 142 3.85 -9.66 18.52
CA ALA A 142 4.63 -10.31 17.47
C ALA A 142 5.60 -11.34 18.07
N GLU A 143 6.33 -10.94 19.12
CA GLU A 143 7.24 -11.83 19.84
C GLU A 143 6.52 -13.05 20.45
N ARG A 144 5.40 -12.80 21.13
CA ARG A 144 4.60 -13.85 21.77
C ARG A 144 4.11 -14.92 20.79
N ILE A 145 3.78 -14.53 19.57
CA ILE A 145 3.31 -15.45 18.53
C ILE A 145 4.45 -15.94 17.59
N GLY A 146 5.69 -15.50 17.82
CA GLY A 146 6.85 -15.86 17.00
C GLY A 146 6.70 -15.40 15.55
N MET A 147 6.14 -14.21 15.32
CA MET A 147 5.97 -13.65 13.98
C MET A 147 7.06 -12.60 13.71
N HIS A 148 7.89 -12.87 12.72
CA HIS A 148 9.05 -12.09 12.34
C HIS A 148 8.99 -11.70 10.87
N PHE A 149 9.91 -10.82 10.44
CA PHE A 149 9.96 -10.31 9.08
C PHE A 149 10.20 -11.39 8.01
N ASP A 150 10.81 -12.50 8.38
CA ASP A 150 11.15 -13.63 7.51
C ASP A 150 10.07 -14.72 7.45
N ASN A 151 9.01 -14.64 8.28
CA ASN A 151 7.99 -15.71 8.35
C ASN A 151 6.53 -15.25 8.33
N TYR A 152 6.25 -13.94 8.26
CA TYR A 152 4.87 -13.44 8.40
C TYR A 152 3.94 -13.86 7.26
N TYR A 153 4.46 -14.09 6.05
CA TYR A 153 3.67 -14.62 4.94
C TYR A 153 3.44 -16.14 5.01
N ASP A 154 4.22 -16.86 5.78
CA ASP A 154 4.01 -18.32 5.97
C ASP A 154 2.72 -18.61 6.74
N ARG A 155 2.18 -17.61 7.43
CA ARG A 155 0.94 -17.74 8.21
C ARG A 155 -0.32 -17.34 7.46
N GLY A 156 -0.19 -16.52 6.43
CA GLY A 156 -1.32 -16.05 5.65
C GLY A 156 -1.04 -14.76 4.89
N ASP A 157 -2.10 -14.10 4.43
CA ASP A 157 -2.00 -12.77 3.83
C ASP A 157 -1.68 -11.67 4.87
N LEU A 158 -1.50 -10.44 4.38
CA LEU A 158 -1.12 -9.30 5.23
C LEU A 158 -2.13 -9.04 6.36
N LEU A 159 -3.42 -9.04 6.04
CA LEU A 159 -4.46 -8.77 7.04
C LEU A 159 -4.49 -9.87 8.11
N TYR A 160 -4.45 -11.14 7.67
CA TYR A 160 -4.45 -12.30 8.56
C TYR A 160 -3.29 -12.26 9.55
N SER A 161 -2.09 -11.94 9.06
CA SER A 161 -0.87 -11.90 9.87
C SER A 161 -0.83 -10.66 10.76
N PHE A 162 -1.07 -9.47 10.22
CA PHE A 162 -0.91 -8.22 10.96
C PHE A 162 -2.04 -7.96 11.97
N SER A 163 -3.24 -8.51 11.77
CA SER A 163 -4.27 -8.48 12.81
C SER A 163 -3.80 -9.20 14.08
N GLN A 164 -3.15 -10.36 13.95
CA GLN A 164 -2.61 -11.11 15.09
C GLN A 164 -1.44 -10.35 15.76
N VAL A 165 -0.58 -9.71 14.97
CA VAL A 165 0.48 -8.83 15.49
C VAL A 165 -0.09 -7.67 16.32
N ALA A 166 -1.25 -7.16 15.94
CA ALA A 166 -1.98 -6.14 16.70
C ALA A 166 -2.72 -6.69 17.95
N GLY A 167 -2.66 -8.00 18.19
CA GLY A 167 -3.39 -8.64 19.31
C GLY A 167 -4.88 -8.86 19.02
N LEU A 168 -5.27 -8.81 17.76
CA LEU A 168 -6.62 -9.13 17.29
C LEU A 168 -6.71 -10.61 16.87
N PRO A 169 -7.92 -11.18 16.74
CA PRO A 169 -8.10 -12.45 16.04
C PRO A 169 -7.63 -12.35 14.59
N PRO A 170 -7.27 -13.47 13.95
CA PRO A 170 -7.01 -13.48 12.51
C PRO A 170 -8.20 -12.93 11.72
N MET A 171 -7.97 -11.96 10.84
CA MET A 171 -9.01 -11.32 10.04
C MET A 171 -8.86 -11.69 8.56
N THR A 172 -10.00 -11.75 7.85
CA THR A 172 -10.08 -12.16 6.44
C THR A 172 -11.01 -11.27 5.61
N ASP A 173 -11.38 -10.13 6.16
CA ASP A 173 -12.32 -9.18 5.58
C ASP A 173 -11.82 -8.61 4.25
N ASP A 174 -12.76 -8.15 3.42
CA ASP A 174 -12.46 -7.37 2.23
C ASP A 174 -11.96 -5.98 2.62
N PRO A 175 -10.77 -5.55 2.17
CA PRO A 175 -10.31 -4.19 2.38
C PRO A 175 -11.15 -3.20 1.56
N LYS A 176 -11.23 -1.95 2.01
CA LYS A 176 -11.97 -0.87 1.35
C LYS A 176 -11.12 0.39 1.22
N MET A 177 -11.43 1.20 0.22
CA MET A 177 -10.91 2.57 0.10
C MET A 177 -12.06 3.57 0.10
N TYR A 178 -11.89 4.65 0.85
CA TYR A 178 -12.91 5.70 1.01
C TYR A 178 -12.50 6.93 0.19
N ILE A 179 -13.03 7.00 -1.03
CA ILE A 179 -12.69 8.04 -2.01
C ILE A 179 -13.73 9.16 -1.91
N PRO A 180 -13.33 10.38 -1.47
CA PRO A 180 -14.25 11.52 -1.38
C PRO A 180 -14.80 11.93 -2.74
N GLU A 181 -16.00 12.53 -2.72
CA GLU A 181 -16.64 13.03 -3.93
C GLU A 181 -15.79 14.08 -4.66
N SER A 182 -15.07 14.93 -3.94
CA SER A 182 -14.14 15.92 -4.53
C SER A 182 -13.03 15.29 -5.37
N VAL A 183 -12.55 14.12 -4.96
CA VAL A 183 -11.55 13.35 -5.74
C VAL A 183 -12.20 12.76 -6.99
N ARG A 184 -13.40 12.21 -6.89
CA ARG A 184 -14.16 11.68 -8.04
C ARG A 184 -14.39 12.76 -9.09
N GLN A 185 -14.87 13.94 -8.66
CA GLN A 185 -15.06 15.12 -9.53
C GLN A 185 -13.73 15.59 -10.14
N ARG A 186 -12.65 15.55 -9.39
CA ARG A 186 -11.33 15.87 -9.94
C ARG A 186 -10.94 14.89 -11.07
N VAL A 187 -11.17 13.59 -10.87
CA VAL A 187 -10.89 12.57 -11.90
C VAL A 187 -11.81 12.75 -13.12
N ASP A 188 -13.05 13.23 -12.96
CA ASP A 188 -13.95 13.56 -14.09
C ASP A 188 -13.37 14.65 -15.02
N THR A 189 -12.50 15.53 -14.49
CA THR A 189 -11.84 16.56 -15.30
C THR A 189 -10.59 16.06 -16.01
N LEU A 190 -10.10 14.87 -15.69
CA LEU A 190 -8.91 14.31 -16.34
C LEU A 190 -9.29 13.68 -17.68
N PRO A 191 -8.41 13.77 -18.67
CA PRO A 191 -8.65 13.17 -19.98
C PRO A 191 -8.39 11.65 -19.95
N VAL A 192 -9.10 10.94 -19.07
CA VAL A 192 -9.07 9.47 -19.01
C VAL A 192 -9.85 8.94 -20.20
N PRO A 193 -9.20 8.19 -21.11
CA PRO A 193 -9.89 7.69 -22.28
C PRO A 193 -10.88 6.58 -21.90
N MET A 194 -12.04 6.55 -22.57
CA MET A 194 -13.07 5.52 -22.39
C MET A 194 -13.21 4.69 -23.66
N ALA A 195 -13.66 3.46 -23.53
CA ALA A 195 -13.99 2.62 -24.67
C ALA A 195 -15.25 3.12 -25.39
N PRO A 196 -15.44 2.75 -26.69
CA PRO A 196 -16.60 3.20 -27.47
C PRO A 196 -17.97 2.80 -26.88
N ASP A 197 -18.03 1.74 -26.10
CA ASP A 197 -19.22 1.25 -25.40
C ASP A 197 -19.45 1.91 -24.03
N GLY A 198 -18.61 2.88 -23.66
CA GLY A 198 -18.64 3.55 -22.37
C GLY A 198 -17.92 2.79 -21.24
N SER A 199 -17.34 1.63 -21.52
CA SER A 199 -16.51 0.90 -20.54
C SER A 199 -15.26 1.69 -20.20
N GLY A 200 -14.76 1.49 -18.96
CA GLY A 200 -13.51 2.09 -18.52
C GLY A 200 -12.28 1.51 -19.23
N PRO A 201 -11.11 2.15 -19.05
CA PRO A 201 -9.87 1.67 -19.62
C PRO A 201 -9.37 0.37 -18.98
N ILE A 202 -8.41 -0.28 -19.64
CA ILE A 202 -7.52 -1.22 -18.96
C ILE A 202 -6.45 -0.38 -18.26
N VAL A 203 -6.34 -0.50 -16.94
CA VAL A 203 -5.32 0.20 -16.16
C VAL A 203 -4.15 -0.72 -15.90
N ILE A 204 -2.93 -0.26 -16.21
CA ILE A 204 -1.70 -1.02 -15.98
C ILE A 204 -0.81 -0.36 -14.93
N HIS A 205 -0.10 -1.19 -14.14
CA HIS A 205 0.95 -0.74 -13.23
C HIS A 205 2.19 -1.63 -13.36
N CYS A 206 3.30 -1.05 -13.82
CA CYS A 206 4.42 -1.78 -14.38
C CYS A 206 5.66 -1.84 -13.48
N GLN A 207 5.78 -0.97 -12.45
CA GLN A 207 7.00 -0.84 -11.67
C GLN A 207 6.74 -0.77 -10.17
N SER A 208 7.49 -1.56 -9.38
CA SER A 208 7.49 -1.52 -7.92
C SER A 208 8.72 -0.80 -7.36
N SER A 209 8.80 -0.71 -6.02
CA SER A 209 10.00 -0.25 -5.32
C SER A 209 11.07 -1.34 -5.16
N TYR A 210 10.81 -2.58 -5.63
CA TYR A 210 11.70 -3.73 -5.50
C TYR A 210 11.81 -4.46 -6.83
N ALA A 211 12.88 -4.19 -7.57
CA ALA A 211 13.09 -4.65 -8.93
C ALA A 211 12.82 -6.16 -9.20
N PRO A 212 13.10 -7.11 -8.28
CA PRO A 212 12.76 -8.52 -8.49
C PRO A 212 11.26 -8.81 -8.67
N ARG A 213 10.37 -7.88 -8.29
CA ARG A 213 8.93 -7.97 -8.56
C ARG A 213 8.51 -7.38 -9.90
N ASP A 214 9.41 -6.71 -10.61
CA ASP A 214 9.07 -6.04 -11.85
C ASP A 214 9.12 -7.00 -13.03
N TRP A 215 8.12 -6.91 -13.91
CA TRP A 215 8.12 -7.61 -15.18
C TRP A 215 8.85 -6.78 -16.23
N PRO A 216 9.58 -7.39 -17.19
CA PRO A 216 10.40 -6.65 -18.14
C PRO A 216 9.62 -5.60 -18.94
N ALA A 217 10.20 -4.41 -19.11
CA ALA A 217 9.58 -3.31 -19.88
C ALA A 217 9.20 -3.74 -21.32
N GLY A 218 10.03 -4.55 -21.98
CA GLY A 218 9.72 -5.08 -23.31
C GLY A 218 8.45 -5.91 -23.35
N ASN A 219 8.17 -6.70 -22.30
CA ASN A 219 6.95 -7.49 -22.19
C ASN A 219 5.72 -6.59 -21.96
N TRP A 220 5.87 -5.51 -21.16
CA TRP A 220 4.81 -4.52 -20.99
C TRP A 220 4.48 -3.80 -22.30
N HIS A 221 5.49 -3.38 -23.07
CA HIS A 221 5.29 -2.79 -24.39
C HIS A 221 4.55 -3.73 -25.34
N GLN A 222 4.99 -5.00 -25.39
CA GLN A 222 4.33 -6.03 -26.20
C GLN A 222 2.89 -6.27 -25.80
N LEU A 223 2.60 -6.32 -24.49
CA LEU A 223 1.24 -6.49 -23.96
C LEU A 223 0.34 -5.33 -24.34
N VAL A 224 0.82 -4.09 -24.13
CA VAL A 224 0.03 -2.88 -24.44
C VAL A 224 -0.22 -2.79 -25.95
N GLN A 225 0.79 -3.04 -26.79
CA GLN A 225 0.62 -3.06 -28.24
C GLN A 225 -0.44 -4.09 -28.64
N TRP A 226 -0.33 -5.32 -28.14
CA TRP A 226 -1.31 -6.37 -28.41
C TRP A 226 -2.73 -5.98 -27.97
N LEU A 227 -2.90 -5.37 -26.78
CA LEU A 227 -4.20 -4.87 -26.32
C LEU A 227 -4.79 -3.82 -27.26
N LEU A 228 -3.99 -2.86 -27.69
CA LEU A 228 -4.40 -1.80 -28.60
C LEU A 228 -4.76 -2.33 -30.00
N ASP A 229 -4.10 -3.37 -30.48
CA ASP A 229 -4.34 -3.97 -31.80
C ASP A 229 -5.57 -4.88 -31.82
N THR A 230 -5.88 -5.54 -30.69
CA THR A 230 -6.89 -6.61 -30.69
C THR A 230 -8.17 -6.30 -29.88
N HIS A 231 -8.16 -5.30 -29.02
CA HIS A 231 -9.29 -4.94 -28.16
C HIS A 231 -9.68 -3.46 -28.33
N PRO A 232 -10.96 -3.10 -28.12
CA PRO A 232 -11.43 -1.73 -28.24
C PRO A 232 -11.06 -0.86 -27.04
N TYR A 233 -10.59 -1.45 -25.94
CA TYR A 233 -10.34 -0.74 -24.71
C TYR A 233 -9.09 0.15 -24.79
N PRO A 234 -9.17 1.39 -24.31
CA PRO A 234 -7.98 2.21 -24.10
C PRO A 234 -7.14 1.63 -22.94
N VAL A 235 -5.85 1.94 -22.96
CA VAL A 235 -4.90 1.53 -21.91
C VAL A 235 -4.37 2.76 -21.19
N VAL A 236 -4.42 2.72 -19.87
CA VAL A 236 -3.94 3.79 -18.97
C VAL A 236 -2.86 3.23 -18.07
N GLU A 237 -1.68 3.85 -18.09
CA GLU A 237 -0.60 3.53 -17.15
C GLU A 237 -0.65 4.43 -15.91
N VAL A 238 -0.56 3.83 -14.74
CA VAL A 238 -0.46 4.54 -13.45
C VAL A 238 0.81 4.13 -12.71
N GLY A 239 1.35 5.02 -11.89
CA GLY A 239 2.56 4.79 -11.13
C GLY A 239 3.34 6.08 -10.89
N ILE A 240 4.60 5.95 -10.48
CA ILE A 240 5.51 7.09 -10.29
C ILE A 240 6.20 7.45 -11.60
N ASN A 241 6.82 6.46 -12.24
CA ASN A 241 7.55 6.64 -13.50
C ASN A 241 6.90 5.83 -14.62
N PRO A 242 6.81 6.37 -15.84
CA PRO A 242 6.32 5.61 -16.97
C PRO A 242 7.32 4.52 -17.38
N VAL A 243 6.81 3.36 -17.72
CA VAL A 243 7.58 2.22 -18.24
C VAL A 243 7.26 2.00 -19.73
N VAL A 244 6.01 2.27 -20.13
CA VAL A 244 5.55 2.09 -21.51
C VAL A 244 5.61 3.42 -22.27
N THR A 245 6.28 3.41 -23.42
CA THR A 245 6.38 4.55 -24.33
C THR A 245 5.79 4.18 -25.69
N ILE A 246 4.48 4.36 -25.85
CA ILE A 246 3.73 4.08 -27.08
C ILE A 246 2.97 5.35 -27.48
N GLU A 247 3.15 5.79 -28.71
CA GLU A 247 2.36 6.87 -29.30
C GLU A 247 1.09 6.29 -29.96
N HIS A 248 0.00 6.29 -29.21
CA HIS A 248 -1.28 5.78 -29.69
C HIS A 248 -2.44 6.56 -29.06
N PRO A 249 -3.50 6.95 -29.81
CA PRO A 249 -4.60 7.76 -29.29
C PRO A 249 -5.39 7.11 -28.15
N ARG A 250 -5.36 5.78 -28.04
CA ARG A 250 -5.98 5.01 -26.95
C ARG A 250 -5.02 4.63 -25.81
N PHE A 251 -3.76 5.12 -25.82
CA PHE A 251 -2.81 4.94 -24.73
C PHE A 251 -2.55 6.26 -24.01
N ARG A 252 -2.55 6.25 -22.68
CA ARG A 252 -2.17 7.40 -21.87
C ARG A 252 -1.46 6.99 -20.59
N SER A 253 -0.34 7.65 -20.29
CA SER A 253 0.34 7.52 -19.00
C SER A 253 -0.02 8.70 -18.08
N PHE A 254 -0.47 8.40 -16.87
CA PHE A 254 -0.66 9.34 -15.76
C PHE A 254 0.41 9.17 -14.68
N CYS A 255 1.51 8.51 -14.97
CA CYS A 255 2.60 8.32 -14.01
C CYS A 255 3.11 9.66 -13.48
N GLY A 256 3.23 9.77 -12.15
CA GLY A 256 3.66 10.99 -11.45
C GLY A 256 2.66 12.15 -11.45
N GLN A 257 1.44 11.95 -11.96
CA GLN A 257 0.45 13.02 -12.11
C GLN A 257 -0.75 12.90 -11.17
N LEU A 258 -0.99 11.73 -10.60
CA LEU A 258 -2.14 11.43 -9.76
C LEU A 258 -1.74 11.33 -8.28
N SER A 259 -2.62 11.78 -7.39
CA SER A 259 -2.54 11.44 -5.96
C SER A 259 -2.90 9.96 -5.74
N LEU A 260 -2.75 9.46 -4.51
CA LEU A 260 -3.09 8.07 -4.19
C LEU A 260 -4.59 7.81 -4.39
N LEU A 261 -5.44 8.72 -3.95
CA LEU A 261 -6.89 8.55 -4.10
C LEU A 261 -7.36 8.79 -5.54
N GLU A 262 -6.73 9.68 -6.31
CA GLU A 262 -7.00 9.82 -7.75
C GLU A 262 -6.60 8.54 -8.50
N THR A 263 -5.44 7.95 -8.16
CA THR A 263 -5.02 6.65 -8.71
C THR A 263 -6.03 5.54 -8.39
N ALA A 264 -6.49 5.47 -7.14
CA ALA A 264 -7.52 4.52 -6.73
C ALA A 264 -8.84 4.72 -7.47
N GLU A 265 -9.25 5.98 -7.71
CA GLU A 265 -10.47 6.29 -8.48
C GLU A 265 -10.33 5.91 -9.95
N VAL A 266 -9.18 6.15 -10.58
CA VAL A 266 -8.91 5.70 -11.96
C VAL A 266 -8.96 4.17 -12.04
N ILE A 267 -8.38 3.47 -11.07
CA ILE A 267 -8.45 2.00 -10.99
C ILE A 267 -9.90 1.54 -10.75
N ARG A 268 -10.67 2.19 -9.89
CA ARG A 268 -12.08 1.86 -9.64
C ARG A 268 -12.96 1.94 -10.88
N ARG A 269 -12.63 2.86 -11.80
CA ARG A 269 -13.33 3.02 -13.09
C ARG A 269 -12.81 2.08 -14.18
N ALA A 270 -11.73 1.37 -13.94
CA ALA A 270 -11.15 0.48 -14.94
C ALA A 270 -12.06 -0.70 -15.26
N HIS A 271 -12.06 -1.09 -16.52
CA HIS A 271 -12.64 -2.35 -16.98
C HIS A 271 -11.83 -3.55 -16.46
N LEU A 272 -10.50 -3.41 -16.44
CA LEU A 272 -9.57 -4.41 -15.92
C LEU A 272 -8.33 -3.72 -15.39
N PHE A 273 -7.78 -4.20 -14.28
CA PHE A 273 -6.47 -3.83 -13.77
C PHE A 273 -5.45 -4.93 -14.12
N ILE A 274 -4.29 -4.56 -14.65
CA ILE A 274 -3.17 -5.48 -14.89
C ILE A 274 -1.94 -4.91 -14.21
N GLY A 275 -1.34 -5.63 -13.28
CA GLY A 275 -0.18 -5.08 -12.58
C GLY A 275 0.64 -6.13 -11.84
N ILE A 276 1.84 -5.70 -11.46
CA ILE A 276 2.69 -6.45 -10.56
C ILE A 276 2.18 -6.31 -9.11
N ASP A 277 2.69 -7.15 -8.22
CA ASP A 277 2.43 -7.02 -6.79
C ASP A 277 3.03 -5.72 -6.22
N SER A 278 2.13 -4.81 -5.87
CA SER A 278 2.44 -3.45 -5.43
C SER A 278 1.21 -2.77 -4.82
N GLY A 279 1.38 -1.55 -4.32
CA GLY A 279 0.27 -0.77 -3.76
C GLY A 279 -0.95 -0.62 -4.67
N PRO A 280 -0.82 -0.28 -5.97
CA PRO A 280 -1.94 -0.24 -6.90
C PRO A 280 -2.72 -1.54 -7.06
N ALA A 281 -2.08 -2.71 -6.91
CA ALA A 281 -2.80 -3.98 -6.90
C ALA A 281 -3.66 -4.16 -5.63
N HIS A 282 -3.18 -3.69 -4.47
CA HIS A 282 -4.01 -3.61 -3.27
C HIS A 282 -5.16 -2.60 -3.42
N MET A 283 -4.93 -1.46 -4.12
CA MET A 283 -6.01 -0.53 -4.47
C MET A 283 -7.08 -1.22 -5.31
N ALA A 284 -6.70 -1.94 -6.36
CA ALA A 284 -7.63 -2.67 -7.22
C ALA A 284 -8.49 -3.66 -6.44
N ASN A 285 -7.89 -4.43 -5.51
CA ASN A 285 -8.61 -5.30 -4.60
C ASN A 285 -9.62 -4.51 -3.73
N ALA A 286 -9.18 -3.40 -3.14
CA ALA A 286 -9.96 -2.62 -2.19
C ALA A 286 -11.09 -1.80 -2.82
N VAL A 287 -10.98 -1.41 -4.09
CA VAL A 287 -12.04 -0.71 -4.84
C VAL A 287 -12.93 -1.65 -5.64
N GLY A 288 -12.64 -2.96 -5.63
CA GLY A 288 -13.47 -3.98 -6.25
C GLY A 288 -13.27 -4.17 -7.75
N THR A 289 -12.15 -3.69 -8.32
CA THR A 289 -11.82 -3.84 -9.74
C THR A 289 -11.31 -5.24 -10.04
N ASP A 290 -11.73 -5.83 -11.15
CA ASP A 290 -11.21 -7.13 -11.61
C ASP A 290 -9.76 -6.98 -12.07
N GLY A 291 -8.95 -8.04 -11.88
CA GLY A 291 -7.51 -7.91 -12.11
C GLY A 291 -6.80 -9.13 -12.68
N VAL A 292 -5.64 -8.85 -13.29
CA VAL A 292 -4.57 -9.84 -13.56
C VAL A 292 -3.33 -9.37 -12.82
N ILE A 293 -2.93 -10.14 -11.81
CA ILE A 293 -1.81 -9.77 -10.94
C ILE A 293 -0.63 -10.70 -11.20
N LEU A 294 0.51 -10.08 -11.47
CA LEU A 294 1.78 -10.78 -11.69
C LEU A 294 2.54 -10.84 -10.38
N LEU A 295 2.70 -12.05 -9.86
CA LEU A 295 3.51 -12.34 -8.69
C LEU A 295 4.79 -13.05 -9.12
N GLY A 296 5.90 -12.68 -8.47
CA GLY A 296 7.13 -13.43 -8.51
C GLY A 296 7.56 -13.78 -7.10
N ARG A 297 8.70 -14.47 -6.99
CA ARG A 297 9.33 -14.76 -5.71
C ARG A 297 9.58 -13.48 -4.91
N LEU A 298 9.13 -13.46 -3.66
CA LEU A 298 9.46 -12.42 -2.70
C LEU A 298 10.32 -13.03 -1.59
N PHE A 299 11.60 -12.66 -1.52
CA PHE A 299 12.58 -13.23 -0.59
C PHE A 299 12.56 -14.77 -0.64
N ASP A 300 12.45 -15.42 0.50
CA ASP A 300 12.41 -16.87 0.64
C ASP A 300 11.01 -17.42 1.03
N PHE A 301 9.95 -16.60 0.88
CA PHE A 301 8.59 -17.03 1.17
C PHE A 301 8.08 -18.05 0.16
N VAL A 302 7.64 -19.20 0.65
CA VAL A 302 7.15 -20.33 -0.17
C VAL A 302 5.71 -20.09 -0.63
N ASN A 303 4.87 -19.45 0.20
CA ASN A 303 3.43 -19.24 -0.05
C ASN A 303 3.07 -17.75 -0.08
N TYR A 304 3.75 -17.01 -0.94
CA TYR A 304 3.55 -15.58 -1.03
C TYR A 304 2.23 -15.20 -1.71
N LEU A 305 1.24 -14.76 -0.94
CA LEU A 305 -0.01 -14.18 -1.42
C LEU A 305 -0.45 -13.06 -0.47
N PRO A 306 -0.19 -11.78 -0.79
CA PRO A 306 -0.37 -10.68 0.15
C PRO A 306 -1.83 -10.21 0.32
N TYR A 307 -2.72 -10.62 -0.58
CA TYR A 307 -4.09 -10.09 -0.65
C TYR A 307 -5.04 -10.83 0.28
N SER A 308 -5.90 -10.07 0.97
CA SER A 308 -7.07 -10.57 1.70
C SER A 308 -8.35 -10.43 0.85
N GLY A 309 -9.47 -10.85 1.40
CA GLY A 309 -10.80 -10.66 0.82
C GLY A 309 -10.97 -11.30 -0.56
N ARG A 310 -11.60 -10.56 -1.49
CA ARG A 310 -12.00 -11.08 -2.80
C ARG A 310 -10.81 -11.63 -3.63
N TYR A 311 -9.67 -10.96 -3.62
CA TYR A 311 -8.49 -11.44 -4.37
C TYR A 311 -7.91 -12.71 -3.74
N LYS A 312 -7.96 -12.87 -2.43
CA LYS A 312 -7.59 -14.10 -1.74
C LYS A 312 -8.49 -15.26 -2.15
N ARG A 313 -9.78 -15.02 -2.33
CA ARG A 313 -10.78 -16.03 -2.75
C ARG A 313 -10.76 -16.27 -4.26
N GLY A 314 -9.92 -15.59 -5.04
CA GLY A 314 -9.88 -15.68 -6.50
C GLY A 314 -11.06 -15.01 -7.20
N GLU A 315 -11.84 -14.18 -6.51
CA GLU A 315 -13.01 -13.50 -7.04
C GLU A 315 -12.60 -12.28 -7.87
N GLY A 316 -12.93 -12.30 -9.17
CA GLY A 316 -12.61 -11.22 -10.08
C GLY A 316 -11.10 -11.08 -10.40
N VAL A 317 -10.24 -12.02 -10.02
CA VAL A 317 -8.80 -11.90 -10.22
C VAL A 317 -8.19 -13.18 -10.82
N SER A 318 -7.18 -12.99 -11.66
CA SER A 318 -6.23 -14.03 -12.06
C SER A 318 -4.86 -13.69 -11.48
N ILE A 319 -4.40 -14.47 -10.52
CA ILE A 319 -3.09 -14.28 -9.91
C ILE A 319 -2.12 -15.26 -10.58
N LEU A 320 -1.16 -14.70 -11.32
CA LEU A 320 -0.12 -15.45 -12.00
C LEU A 320 1.11 -15.51 -11.10
N ASN A 321 1.39 -16.68 -10.58
CA ASN A 321 2.49 -16.87 -9.67
C ASN A 321 3.50 -17.88 -10.23
N ASN A 322 4.77 -17.46 -10.23
CA ASN A 322 5.92 -18.32 -10.48
C ASN A 322 6.76 -18.33 -9.19
N PHE A 323 6.35 -19.13 -8.20
CA PHE A 323 6.89 -19.08 -6.83
C PHE A 323 8.40 -19.24 -6.73
N ASP A 324 8.99 -20.04 -7.62
CA ASP A 324 10.42 -20.35 -7.59
C ASP A 324 11.29 -19.31 -8.34
N HIS A 325 10.66 -18.36 -9.04
CA HIS A 325 11.33 -17.45 -9.94
C HIS A 325 10.90 -15.99 -9.73
N PRO A 326 11.76 -15.02 -10.05
CA PRO A 326 11.36 -13.61 -10.03
C PRO A 326 10.26 -13.33 -11.05
N CYS A 327 9.48 -12.27 -10.83
CA CYS A 327 8.41 -11.85 -11.74
C CYS A 327 8.93 -11.61 -13.17
N ALA A 328 10.19 -11.21 -13.32
CA ALA A 328 10.84 -11.04 -14.61
C ALA A 328 10.82 -12.29 -15.50
N GLU A 329 10.74 -13.46 -14.92
CA GLU A 329 10.72 -14.74 -15.63
C GLU A 329 9.29 -15.27 -15.91
N LEU A 330 8.25 -14.53 -15.55
CA LEU A 330 6.88 -14.87 -15.92
C LEU A 330 6.73 -14.87 -17.45
N PRO A 331 6.33 -15.99 -18.06
CA PRO A 331 6.18 -16.06 -19.50
C PRO A 331 5.11 -15.11 -20.03
N TYR A 332 5.43 -14.35 -21.06
CA TYR A 332 4.49 -13.45 -21.73
C TYR A 332 3.16 -14.14 -22.10
N SER A 333 3.23 -15.35 -22.61
CA SER A 333 2.06 -16.13 -23.03
C SER A 333 1.10 -16.46 -21.88
N TRP A 334 1.59 -16.55 -20.65
CA TRP A 334 0.73 -16.76 -19.47
C TRP A 334 -0.07 -15.49 -19.16
N VAL A 335 0.60 -14.36 -19.19
CA VAL A 335 -0.02 -13.05 -18.93
C VAL A 335 -1.06 -12.75 -20.00
N GLN A 336 -0.69 -12.88 -21.29
CA GLN A 336 -1.59 -12.67 -22.41
C GLN A 336 -2.84 -13.57 -22.32
N ARG A 337 -2.68 -14.85 -22.03
CA ARG A 337 -3.80 -15.80 -21.87
C ARG A 337 -4.73 -15.40 -20.73
N ALA A 338 -4.19 -15.04 -19.56
CA ALA A 338 -4.98 -14.62 -18.41
C ALA A 338 -5.76 -13.33 -18.70
N VAL A 339 -5.14 -12.36 -19.34
CA VAL A 339 -5.80 -11.13 -19.77
C VAL A 339 -6.91 -11.43 -20.77
N GLN A 340 -6.65 -12.27 -21.78
CA GLN A 340 -7.65 -12.68 -22.76
C GLN A 340 -8.85 -13.39 -22.12
N GLN A 341 -8.62 -14.26 -21.14
CA GLN A 341 -9.69 -14.93 -20.41
C GLN A 341 -10.57 -13.93 -19.64
N ARG A 342 -9.99 -12.85 -19.10
CA ARG A 342 -10.73 -11.80 -18.39
C ARG A 342 -11.49 -10.87 -19.32
N LEU A 343 -10.93 -10.55 -20.49
CA LEU A 343 -11.57 -9.65 -21.46
C LEU A 343 -12.60 -10.37 -22.36
N GLY A 344 -12.60 -11.73 -22.35
CA GLY A 344 -13.35 -12.52 -23.32
C GLY A 344 -12.64 -12.60 -24.70
N GLN A 345 -13.24 -13.34 -25.64
CA GLN A 345 -12.70 -13.43 -27.00
C GLN A 345 -12.76 -12.06 -27.70
N PRO A 346 -11.73 -11.67 -28.46
CA PRO A 346 -11.79 -10.46 -29.27
C PRO A 346 -13.02 -10.53 -30.19
N LYS A 347 -13.84 -9.50 -30.18
CA LYS A 347 -14.85 -9.35 -31.25
C LYS A 347 -14.06 -9.06 -32.54
N LEU A 348 -13.94 -10.06 -33.40
CA LEU A 348 -13.47 -9.86 -34.77
C LEU A 348 -14.39 -8.82 -35.40
N VAL A 349 -13.83 -7.66 -35.72
CA VAL A 349 -14.47 -6.58 -36.47
C VAL A 349 -14.29 -6.86 -37.93
#